data_de4f656bd290df727aea136ecfb506b7
#
_entry.id   de4f656bd290df727aea136ecfb506b7
#
_cell.length_a   1.000
_cell.length_b   1.000
_cell.length_c   1.000
_cell.angle_alpha   90.00
_cell.angle_beta   90.00
_cell.angle_gamma   90.00
#
_symmetry.space_group_name_H-M   'P 1'
#
loop_
_entity.id
_entity.type
_entity.pdbx_description
1 polymer ?
#
loop_
_entity_poly.entity_id
_entity_poly.type
_entity_poly.pdbx_seq_one_letter_code
_entity_poly.pdbx_strand_id
1 'polypeptide(L)'
;MSPTRREFLGTLGGLAAGYALAPALRAAESSGKPLGLALCGLGNYSNGELSPALLETKNVKLVAVITGTREKGVKLAKLHGFDEANIYSYEEWDKVAANKAIDIVYVVTPPGIHAQNVLAAFGAGKHVICEKPMAISAAECDTMIAAGKKAGKRLAIGYRLHFDPYHQELVRLAKTQEFGPFMKIKSANGYTLRRKSWRIEKKLAGGGALTDMGIYSIQGVCMAADANPISVTAKELPKTQPELFVEVEQALEFRLEFANGAVADVWSGYDANRAEIFAEAAKGWFKGERPVFSYRGLNISTSAKGKLDFGIFRQQQRHMDGVAQAFRNGTEVTCTGEVGRRDMVIIDGIYESIRTGKRVELKYS
;
A
#
# COMPACT_ATOMS: atom_id res chain seq x y z
N MET A 1 40.34 54.14 -14.19
CA MET A 1 39.13 54.35 -14.96
C MET A 1 38.06 53.44 -14.41
N SER A 2 37.04 54.02 -13.78
CA SER A 2 35.96 53.25 -13.15
C SER A 2 34.96 52.89 -14.25
N PRO A 3 34.43 51.64 -14.27
CA PRO A 3 33.46 51.25 -15.27
C PRO A 3 32.12 52.01 -15.07
N THR A 4 31.50 52.35 -16.16
CA THR A 4 30.28 53.14 -16.21
C THR A 4 29.05 52.31 -15.79
N ARG A 5 28.04 53.00 -15.29
CA ARG A 5 26.75 52.42 -14.81
C ARG A 5 25.99 51.56 -15.82
N ARG A 6 26.41 51.56 -17.08
CA ARG A 6 25.84 50.77 -18.20
C ARG A 6 26.43 49.35 -18.29
N GLU A 7 27.67 49.16 -17.84
CA GLU A 7 28.33 47.86 -17.85
C GLU A 7 27.95 46.98 -16.64
N PHE A 8 27.44 47.61 -15.55
CA PHE A 8 26.95 46.88 -14.39
C PHE A 8 25.53 46.30 -14.53
N LEU A 9 24.78 46.74 -15.54
CA LEU A 9 23.42 46.21 -15.82
C LEU A 9 23.39 45.11 -16.88
N GLY A 10 24.54 44.78 -17.47
CA GLY A 10 24.66 43.70 -18.47
C GLY A 10 24.96 42.29 -17.91
N THR A 11 25.27 42.15 -16.63
CA THR A 11 25.67 40.89 -16.00
C THR A 11 24.64 40.30 -15.01
N LEU A 12 23.43 40.89 -14.92
CA LEU A 12 22.32 40.37 -14.07
C LEU A 12 21.16 39.76 -14.90
N GLY A 13 21.41 39.48 -16.17
CA GLY A 13 20.42 38.93 -17.11
C GLY A 13 20.55 37.43 -17.39
N GLY A 14 20.95 36.61 -16.42
CA GLY A 14 21.22 35.22 -16.75
C GLY A 14 21.14 34.22 -15.61
N LEU A 15 20.14 34.26 -14.75
CA LEU A 15 19.84 33.15 -13.81
C LEU A 15 18.41 33.29 -13.22
N ALA A 16 17.43 33.52 -14.10
CA ALA A 16 16.02 33.30 -13.78
C ALA A 16 15.52 32.08 -14.59
N ALA A 17 16.19 30.93 -14.41
CA ALA A 17 15.71 29.65 -14.94
C ALA A 17 14.96 28.93 -13.83
N GLY A 18 13.63 29.12 -13.83
CA GLY A 18 12.68 28.05 -13.72
C GLY A 18 12.69 27.21 -12.46
N TYR A 19 12.25 27.73 -11.29
CA TYR A 19 11.48 26.89 -10.39
C TYR A 19 10.14 26.62 -11.09
N ALA A 20 10.13 25.61 -11.97
CA ALA A 20 8.90 24.97 -12.38
C ALA A 20 8.33 24.31 -11.13
N LEU A 21 7.32 24.96 -10.52
CA LEU A 21 6.38 24.34 -9.61
C LEU A 21 5.99 22.97 -10.24
N ALA A 22 6.28 21.89 -9.52
CA ALA A 22 5.77 20.58 -9.86
C ALA A 22 4.27 20.74 -10.12
N PRO A 23 3.74 20.28 -11.28
CA PRO A 23 2.33 20.38 -11.52
C PRO A 23 1.63 19.61 -10.40
N ALA A 24 0.80 20.32 -9.64
CA ALA A 24 -0.23 19.69 -8.84
C ALA A 24 -0.84 18.62 -9.76
N LEU A 25 -0.94 17.37 -9.28
CA LEU A 25 -1.64 16.28 -9.95
C LEU A 25 -3.11 16.73 -10.13
N ARG A 26 -3.36 17.60 -11.10
CA ARG A 26 -4.66 17.71 -11.72
C ARG A 26 -4.90 16.33 -12.29
N ALA A 27 -5.96 15.67 -11.81
CA ALA A 27 -6.47 14.47 -12.45
C ALA A 27 -6.60 14.80 -13.94
N ALA A 28 -5.63 14.35 -14.74
CA ALA A 28 -5.72 14.45 -16.18
C ALA A 28 -7.00 13.69 -16.55
N GLU A 29 -7.94 14.37 -17.17
CA GLU A 29 -9.17 13.75 -17.65
C GLU A 29 -8.78 12.56 -18.51
N SER A 30 -9.32 11.39 -18.17
CA SER A 30 -8.96 10.15 -18.86
C SER A 30 -9.48 10.24 -20.29
N SER A 31 -8.58 10.40 -21.25
CA SER A 31 -8.92 10.46 -22.68
C SER A 31 -9.17 9.08 -23.31
N GLY A 32 -9.46 8.04 -22.52
CA GLY A 32 -9.62 6.68 -23.02
C GLY A 32 -10.74 5.89 -22.33
N LYS A 33 -11.21 4.81 -22.98
CA LYS A 33 -12.17 3.86 -22.40
C LYS A 33 -11.61 3.29 -21.08
N PRO A 34 -12.43 3.19 -19.99
CA PRO A 34 -12.00 2.56 -18.75
C PRO A 34 -11.44 1.14 -18.99
N LEU A 35 -10.36 0.79 -18.29
CA LEU A 35 -9.83 -0.58 -18.31
C LEU A 35 -10.80 -1.54 -17.62
N GLY A 36 -10.98 -2.72 -18.18
CA GLY A 36 -11.79 -3.77 -17.57
C GLY A 36 -11.07 -4.43 -16.40
N LEU A 37 -11.70 -4.45 -15.25
CA LEU A 37 -11.16 -5.06 -14.02
C LEU A 37 -11.98 -6.29 -13.65
N ALA A 38 -11.30 -7.37 -13.27
CA ALA A 38 -11.87 -8.54 -12.63
C ALA A 38 -11.45 -8.58 -11.16
N LEU A 39 -12.41 -8.69 -10.21
CA LEU A 39 -12.11 -8.96 -8.80
C LEU A 39 -11.90 -10.46 -8.58
N CYS A 40 -10.73 -10.83 -8.07
CA CYS A 40 -10.39 -12.21 -7.70
C CYS A 40 -10.44 -12.36 -6.17
N GLY A 41 -11.50 -12.99 -5.67
CA GLY A 41 -11.81 -13.09 -4.24
C GLY A 41 -12.90 -12.10 -3.80
N LEU A 42 -14.05 -12.63 -3.38
CA LEU A 42 -15.23 -11.83 -2.97
C LEU A 42 -15.46 -11.91 -1.46
N GLY A 43 -14.45 -11.47 -0.69
CA GLY A 43 -14.52 -11.33 0.76
C GLY A 43 -15.20 -10.02 1.20
N ASN A 44 -15.13 -9.72 2.51
CA ASN A 44 -15.72 -8.51 3.09
C ASN A 44 -15.13 -7.23 2.48
N TYR A 45 -13.82 -7.18 2.23
CA TYR A 45 -13.16 -6.01 1.66
C TYR A 45 -13.61 -5.76 0.21
N SER A 46 -13.69 -6.81 -0.61
CA SER A 46 -14.20 -6.71 -1.98
C SER A 46 -15.64 -6.19 -2.03
N ASN A 47 -16.51 -6.73 -1.18
CA ASN A 47 -17.93 -6.36 -1.19
C ASN A 47 -18.19 -5.03 -0.47
N GLY A 48 -17.49 -4.74 0.65
CA GLY A 48 -17.76 -3.57 1.50
C GLY A 48 -17.01 -2.31 1.10
N GLU A 49 -15.83 -2.44 0.50
CA GLU A 49 -14.99 -1.28 0.18
C GLU A 49 -14.67 -1.15 -1.31
N LEU A 50 -14.23 -2.23 -1.98
CA LEU A 50 -13.83 -2.14 -3.40
C LEU A 50 -15.03 -2.02 -4.33
N SER A 51 -16.07 -2.83 -4.15
CA SER A 51 -17.26 -2.78 -5.00
C SER A 51 -17.95 -1.42 -4.96
N PRO A 52 -18.23 -0.79 -3.79
CA PRO A 52 -18.76 0.57 -3.77
C PRO A 52 -17.83 1.60 -4.41
N ALA A 53 -16.51 1.46 -4.22
CA ALA A 53 -15.54 2.37 -4.83
C ALA A 53 -15.49 2.25 -6.36
N LEU A 54 -15.68 1.03 -6.90
CA LEU A 54 -15.73 0.75 -8.35
C LEU A 54 -16.90 1.41 -9.06
N LEU A 55 -17.97 1.77 -8.35
CA LEU A 55 -19.07 2.56 -8.91
C LEU A 55 -18.69 4.04 -9.14
N GLU A 56 -17.63 4.51 -8.48
CA GLU A 56 -17.14 5.90 -8.54
C GLU A 56 -15.85 6.04 -9.38
N THR A 57 -15.25 4.92 -9.82
CA THR A 57 -14.04 4.93 -10.65
C THR A 57 -14.29 5.47 -12.05
N LYS A 58 -13.31 6.16 -12.61
CA LYS A 58 -13.31 6.74 -13.96
C LYS A 58 -12.43 5.96 -14.93
N ASN A 59 -11.34 5.39 -14.42
CA ASN A 59 -10.30 4.75 -15.22
C ASN A 59 -10.42 3.22 -15.30
N VAL A 60 -11.23 2.62 -14.42
CA VAL A 60 -11.54 1.18 -14.43
C VAL A 60 -13.04 0.94 -14.34
N LYS A 61 -13.47 -0.21 -14.85
CA LYS A 61 -14.85 -0.70 -14.71
C LYS A 61 -14.81 -2.17 -14.33
N LEU A 62 -15.63 -2.59 -13.35
CA LEU A 62 -15.78 -4.00 -13.03
C LEU A 62 -16.51 -4.70 -14.18
N VAL A 63 -15.88 -5.72 -14.76
CA VAL A 63 -16.39 -6.47 -15.92
C VAL A 63 -16.47 -7.97 -15.69
N ALA A 64 -15.86 -8.45 -14.62
CA ALA A 64 -15.83 -9.87 -14.28
C ALA A 64 -15.49 -10.07 -12.78
N VAL A 65 -15.72 -11.28 -12.30
CA VAL A 65 -15.26 -11.72 -10.97
C VAL A 65 -14.76 -13.16 -11.03
N ILE A 66 -13.81 -13.49 -10.14
CA ILE A 66 -13.28 -14.83 -9.93
C ILE A 66 -13.55 -15.20 -8.47
N THR A 67 -14.36 -16.22 -8.23
CA THR A 67 -14.88 -16.54 -6.89
C THR A 67 -15.23 -18.01 -6.73
N GLY A 68 -15.03 -18.57 -5.53
CA GLY A 68 -15.55 -19.89 -5.17
C GLY A 68 -17.04 -19.90 -4.78
N THR A 69 -17.72 -18.73 -4.76
CA THR A 69 -19.15 -18.61 -4.41
C THR A 69 -19.89 -17.83 -5.49
N ARG A 70 -20.51 -18.55 -6.42
CA ARG A 70 -21.17 -17.95 -7.61
C ARG A 70 -22.23 -16.91 -7.24
N GLU A 71 -22.99 -17.13 -6.17
CA GLU A 71 -24.06 -16.23 -5.73
C GLU A 71 -23.53 -14.84 -5.35
N LYS A 72 -22.30 -14.75 -4.82
CA LYS A 72 -21.65 -13.46 -4.58
C LYS A 72 -21.32 -12.74 -5.89
N GLY A 73 -20.89 -13.51 -6.91
CA GLY A 73 -20.65 -13.00 -8.26
C GLY A 73 -21.93 -12.44 -8.91
N VAL A 74 -23.03 -13.16 -8.82
CA VAL A 74 -24.36 -12.73 -9.35
C VAL A 74 -24.80 -11.40 -8.75
N LYS A 75 -24.60 -11.20 -7.43
CA LYS A 75 -24.91 -9.91 -6.78
C LYS A 75 -24.11 -8.76 -7.36
N LEU A 76 -22.80 -8.98 -7.60
CA LEU A 76 -21.94 -7.94 -8.19
C LEU A 76 -22.23 -7.74 -9.68
N ALA A 77 -22.54 -8.79 -10.43
CA ALA A 77 -22.94 -8.69 -11.83
C ALA A 77 -24.18 -7.78 -12.01
N LYS A 78 -25.21 -7.98 -11.18
CA LYS A 78 -26.39 -7.13 -11.16
C LYS A 78 -26.07 -5.68 -10.76
N LEU A 79 -25.24 -5.48 -9.74
CA LEU A 79 -24.88 -4.15 -9.23
C LEU A 79 -24.08 -3.34 -10.24
N HIS A 80 -23.11 -3.97 -10.92
CA HIS A 80 -22.17 -3.32 -11.83
C HIS A 80 -22.53 -3.44 -13.31
N GLY A 81 -23.59 -4.21 -13.64
CA GLY A 81 -24.11 -4.34 -14.99
C GLY A 81 -23.19 -5.13 -15.95
N PHE A 82 -22.51 -6.17 -15.46
CA PHE A 82 -21.78 -7.10 -16.32
C PHE A 82 -22.51 -8.45 -16.44
N ASP A 83 -22.21 -9.19 -17.52
CA ASP A 83 -22.84 -10.47 -17.81
C ASP A 83 -22.44 -11.55 -16.79
N GLU A 84 -23.39 -12.35 -16.32
CA GLU A 84 -23.15 -13.47 -15.41
C GLU A 84 -22.25 -14.57 -16.02
N ALA A 85 -22.08 -14.61 -17.35
CA ALA A 85 -21.09 -15.44 -18.04
C ALA A 85 -19.63 -15.06 -17.68
N ASN A 86 -19.43 -13.84 -17.13
CA ASN A 86 -18.13 -13.37 -16.66
C ASN A 86 -17.88 -13.64 -15.16
N ILE A 87 -18.62 -14.56 -14.57
CA ILE A 87 -18.40 -15.09 -13.22
C ILE A 87 -17.61 -16.38 -13.35
N TYR A 88 -16.35 -16.36 -12.95
CA TYR A 88 -15.40 -17.49 -13.07
C TYR A 88 -15.13 -18.12 -11.72
N SER A 89 -14.79 -19.44 -11.73
CA SER A 89 -14.16 -20.12 -10.61
C SER A 89 -12.64 -19.90 -10.61
N TYR A 90 -11.94 -20.38 -9.57
CA TYR A 90 -10.47 -20.29 -9.49
C TYR A 90 -9.75 -21.28 -10.43
N GLU A 91 -10.46 -22.18 -11.08
CA GLU A 91 -9.95 -23.15 -12.04
C GLU A 91 -10.11 -22.67 -13.51
N GLU A 92 -10.91 -21.62 -13.76
CA GLU A 92 -11.28 -21.17 -15.12
C GLU A 92 -10.38 -20.07 -15.68
N TRP A 93 -9.07 -20.12 -15.41
CA TRP A 93 -8.12 -19.10 -15.88
C TRP A 93 -7.96 -19.04 -17.40
N ASP A 94 -8.18 -20.12 -18.10
CA ASP A 94 -8.26 -20.18 -19.57
C ASP A 94 -9.39 -19.31 -20.12
N LYS A 95 -10.56 -19.33 -19.48
CA LYS A 95 -11.68 -18.45 -19.82
C LYS A 95 -11.40 -16.99 -19.48
N VAL A 96 -10.72 -16.72 -18.36
CA VAL A 96 -10.23 -15.37 -18.01
C VAL A 96 -9.24 -14.87 -19.07
N ALA A 97 -8.34 -15.71 -19.56
CA ALA A 97 -7.39 -15.39 -20.63
C ALA A 97 -8.11 -15.04 -21.95
N ALA A 98 -9.13 -15.81 -22.30
CA ALA A 98 -9.93 -15.62 -23.51
C ALA A 98 -10.77 -14.32 -23.47
N ASN A 99 -11.17 -13.87 -22.28
CA ASN A 99 -12.00 -12.67 -22.13
C ASN A 99 -11.18 -11.38 -22.37
N LYS A 100 -11.35 -10.76 -23.55
CA LYS A 100 -10.66 -9.53 -23.95
C LYS A 100 -11.18 -8.27 -23.26
N ALA A 101 -12.31 -8.35 -22.55
CA ALA A 101 -12.80 -7.24 -21.76
C ALA A 101 -12.05 -7.07 -20.42
N ILE A 102 -11.27 -8.08 -19.99
CA ILE A 102 -10.48 -8.03 -18.77
C ILE A 102 -9.06 -7.55 -19.13
N ASP A 103 -8.67 -6.40 -18.59
CA ASP A 103 -7.31 -5.84 -18.69
C ASP A 103 -6.52 -6.11 -17.40
N ILE A 104 -7.19 -6.03 -16.24
CA ILE A 104 -6.60 -6.09 -14.91
C ILE A 104 -7.32 -7.14 -14.07
N VAL A 105 -6.58 -7.98 -13.36
CA VAL A 105 -7.10 -8.81 -12.27
C VAL A 105 -6.67 -8.19 -10.94
N TYR A 106 -7.64 -7.89 -10.07
CA TYR A 106 -7.38 -7.44 -8.70
C TYR A 106 -7.53 -8.62 -7.74
N VAL A 107 -6.40 -9.12 -7.24
CA VAL A 107 -6.34 -10.26 -6.31
C VAL A 107 -6.59 -9.77 -4.89
N VAL A 108 -7.66 -10.27 -4.27
CA VAL A 108 -8.20 -9.86 -2.95
C VAL A 108 -8.49 -11.10 -2.09
N THR A 109 -7.78 -12.16 -2.33
CA THR A 109 -7.83 -13.42 -1.56
C THR A 109 -7.04 -13.28 -0.24
N PRO A 110 -7.03 -14.27 0.66
CA PRO A 110 -6.08 -14.29 1.76
C PRO A 110 -4.62 -14.31 1.27
N PRO A 111 -3.67 -13.69 1.99
CA PRO A 111 -2.27 -13.55 1.57
C PRO A 111 -1.57 -14.84 1.15
N GLY A 112 -1.84 -15.96 1.85
CA GLY A 112 -1.23 -17.27 1.58
C GLY A 112 -1.56 -17.86 0.20
N ILE A 113 -2.52 -17.28 -0.52
CA ILE A 113 -2.86 -17.69 -1.89
C ILE A 113 -2.77 -16.53 -2.89
N HIS A 114 -2.15 -15.40 -2.49
CA HIS A 114 -1.90 -14.27 -3.40
C HIS A 114 -0.99 -14.69 -4.56
N ALA A 115 0.17 -15.29 -4.24
CA ALA A 115 1.14 -15.68 -5.26
C ALA A 115 0.51 -16.59 -6.32
N GLN A 116 -0.23 -17.64 -5.91
CA GLN A 116 -0.90 -18.53 -6.83
C GLN A 116 -1.83 -17.80 -7.81
N ASN A 117 -2.69 -16.89 -7.30
CA ASN A 117 -3.65 -16.16 -8.13
C ASN A 117 -2.97 -15.11 -9.02
N VAL A 118 -1.92 -14.45 -8.52
CA VAL A 118 -1.12 -13.48 -9.30
C VAL A 118 -0.41 -14.16 -10.46
N LEU A 119 0.22 -15.31 -10.22
CA LEU A 119 0.88 -16.10 -11.26
C LEU A 119 -0.12 -16.56 -12.33
N ALA A 120 -1.30 -17.03 -11.92
CA ALA A 120 -2.36 -17.44 -12.83
C ALA A 120 -2.89 -16.25 -13.66
N ALA A 121 -3.06 -15.07 -13.05
CA ALA A 121 -3.47 -13.85 -13.76
C ALA A 121 -2.43 -13.39 -14.79
N PHE A 122 -1.13 -13.48 -14.48
CA PHE A 122 -0.06 -13.23 -15.45
C PHE A 122 -0.05 -14.26 -16.57
N GLY A 123 -0.25 -15.56 -16.25
CA GLY A 123 -0.41 -16.64 -17.24
C GLY A 123 -1.61 -16.40 -18.16
N ALA A 124 -2.69 -15.79 -17.65
CA ALA A 124 -3.83 -15.35 -18.44
C ALA A 124 -3.58 -14.06 -19.25
N GLY A 125 -2.37 -13.48 -19.19
CA GLY A 125 -1.99 -12.30 -19.93
C GLY A 125 -2.58 -10.99 -19.41
N LYS A 126 -2.96 -10.91 -18.11
CA LYS A 126 -3.57 -9.74 -17.50
C LYS A 126 -2.57 -8.95 -16.65
N HIS A 127 -2.76 -7.63 -16.53
CA HIS A 127 -2.12 -6.84 -15.49
C HIS A 127 -2.69 -7.20 -14.12
N VAL A 128 -1.94 -6.97 -13.04
CA VAL A 128 -2.36 -7.37 -11.71
C VAL A 128 -2.29 -6.21 -10.72
N ILE A 129 -3.33 -6.09 -9.91
CA ILE A 129 -3.30 -5.43 -8.61
C ILE A 129 -3.41 -6.55 -7.57
N CYS A 130 -2.51 -6.58 -6.58
CA CYS A 130 -2.54 -7.57 -5.49
C CYS A 130 -2.71 -6.87 -4.15
N GLU A 131 -3.66 -7.33 -3.32
CA GLU A 131 -3.82 -6.78 -1.97
C GLU A 131 -2.56 -6.96 -1.10
N LYS A 132 -2.51 -6.13 -0.07
CA LYS A 132 -1.47 -6.22 0.98
C LYS A 132 -1.83 -7.29 2.02
N PRO A 133 -0.82 -7.91 2.66
CA PRO A 133 0.58 -7.97 2.22
C PRO A 133 0.69 -8.66 0.86
N MET A 134 1.70 -8.27 0.07
CA MET A 134 1.86 -8.80 -1.29
C MET A 134 1.88 -10.33 -1.35
N ALA A 135 2.56 -10.95 -0.39
CA ALA A 135 2.68 -12.40 -0.23
C ALA A 135 2.95 -12.73 1.25
N ILE A 136 3.28 -13.98 1.57
CA ILE A 136 3.64 -14.41 2.93
C ILE A 136 5.15 -14.46 3.17
N SER A 137 5.98 -14.14 2.17
CA SER A 137 7.44 -14.03 2.27
C SER A 137 8.02 -13.16 1.15
N ALA A 138 9.23 -12.63 1.35
CA ALA A 138 9.96 -11.90 0.32
C ALA A 138 10.26 -12.77 -0.91
N ALA A 139 10.54 -14.05 -0.74
CA ALA A 139 10.80 -15.00 -1.82
C ALA A 139 9.58 -15.21 -2.75
N GLU A 140 8.36 -15.26 -2.19
CA GLU A 140 7.15 -15.27 -3.01
C GLU A 140 6.98 -13.97 -3.80
N CYS A 141 7.31 -12.82 -3.18
CA CYS A 141 7.29 -11.53 -3.88
C CYS A 141 8.25 -11.52 -5.07
N ASP A 142 9.46 -12.07 -4.93
CA ASP A 142 10.44 -12.22 -6.03
C ASP A 142 9.85 -13.02 -7.18
N THR A 143 9.19 -14.15 -6.86
CA THR A 143 8.52 -15.00 -7.85
C THR A 143 7.42 -14.22 -8.61
N MET A 144 6.60 -13.46 -7.89
CA MET A 144 5.51 -12.66 -8.48
C MET A 144 6.05 -11.55 -9.39
N ILE A 145 7.10 -10.84 -8.95
CA ILE A 145 7.75 -9.77 -9.72
C ILE A 145 8.37 -10.34 -11.01
N ALA A 146 9.11 -11.45 -10.89
CA ALA A 146 9.72 -12.13 -12.03
C ALA A 146 8.69 -12.60 -13.05
N ALA A 147 7.56 -13.16 -12.58
CA ALA A 147 6.47 -13.59 -13.44
C ALA A 147 5.83 -12.44 -14.21
N GLY A 148 5.60 -11.29 -13.55
CA GLY A 148 5.09 -10.08 -14.19
C GLY A 148 6.02 -9.59 -15.29
N LYS A 149 7.33 -9.49 -14.99
CA LYS A 149 8.36 -9.12 -15.97
C LYS A 149 8.39 -10.09 -17.17
N LYS A 150 8.36 -11.40 -16.92
CA LYS A 150 8.33 -12.43 -17.97
C LYS A 150 7.09 -12.34 -18.85
N ALA A 151 5.93 -12.05 -18.26
CA ALA A 151 4.67 -11.90 -18.99
C ALA A 151 4.53 -10.54 -19.72
N GLY A 152 5.46 -9.61 -19.53
CA GLY A 152 5.32 -8.22 -20.03
C GLY A 152 4.12 -7.50 -19.41
N LYS A 153 3.74 -7.86 -18.18
CA LYS A 153 2.59 -7.33 -17.46
C LYS A 153 3.02 -6.61 -16.19
N ARG A 154 2.19 -5.68 -15.73
CA ARG A 154 2.47 -4.82 -14.59
C ARG A 154 1.85 -5.38 -13.33
N LEU A 155 2.57 -5.18 -12.22
CA LEU A 155 2.13 -5.50 -10.86
C LEU A 155 2.06 -4.22 -10.04
N ALA A 156 0.92 -3.98 -9.41
CA ALA A 156 0.74 -2.96 -8.37
C ALA A 156 0.20 -3.62 -7.10
N ILE A 157 0.51 -3.03 -5.95
CA ILE A 157 0.04 -3.53 -4.66
C ILE A 157 -1.11 -2.66 -4.14
N GLY A 158 -2.04 -3.25 -3.41
CA GLY A 158 -3.23 -2.62 -2.82
C GLY A 158 -2.90 -1.61 -1.70
N TYR A 159 -1.86 -0.79 -1.89
CA TYR A 159 -1.37 0.19 -0.93
C TYR A 159 -2.12 1.51 -1.06
N ARG A 160 -3.37 1.53 -0.62
CA ARG A 160 -4.28 2.67 -0.70
C ARG A 160 -3.73 3.96 -0.04
N LEU A 161 -2.86 3.86 0.98
CA LEU A 161 -2.26 5.01 1.65
C LEU A 161 -1.38 5.85 0.70
N HIS A 162 -0.79 5.25 -0.34
CA HIS A 162 -0.03 5.98 -1.36
C HIS A 162 -0.91 6.93 -2.20
N PHE A 163 -2.24 6.74 -2.19
CA PHE A 163 -3.23 7.54 -2.92
C PHE A 163 -4.09 8.42 -2.00
N ASP A 164 -3.78 8.40 -0.72
CA ASP A 164 -4.43 9.20 0.31
C ASP A 164 -3.72 10.56 0.44
N PRO A 165 -4.41 11.69 0.28
CA PRO A 165 -3.78 13.01 0.32
C PRO A 165 -3.12 13.34 1.66
N TYR A 166 -3.60 12.77 2.76
CA TYR A 166 -2.99 12.99 4.08
C TYR A 166 -1.62 12.29 4.18
N HIS A 167 -1.51 11.04 3.68
CA HIS A 167 -0.23 10.33 3.65
C HIS A 167 0.69 10.87 2.53
N GLN A 168 0.13 11.38 1.45
CA GLN A 168 0.90 12.11 0.43
C GLN A 168 1.53 13.39 1.00
N GLU A 169 0.86 14.10 1.93
CA GLU A 169 1.45 15.22 2.63
C GLU A 169 2.62 14.79 3.53
N LEU A 170 2.53 13.63 4.21
CA LEU A 170 3.67 13.07 4.95
C LEU A 170 4.87 12.82 4.01
N VAL A 171 4.63 12.20 2.87
CA VAL A 171 5.67 11.94 1.84
C VAL A 171 6.26 13.26 1.32
N ARG A 172 5.42 14.27 1.08
CA ARG A 172 5.87 15.59 0.64
C ARG A 172 6.79 16.24 1.69
N LEU A 173 6.37 16.24 2.95
CA LEU A 173 7.15 16.82 4.07
C LEU A 173 8.50 16.08 4.24
N ALA A 174 8.50 14.76 4.13
CA ALA A 174 9.72 13.96 4.20
C ALA A 174 10.69 14.29 3.05
N LYS A 175 10.20 14.33 1.81
CA LYS A 175 11.02 14.62 0.62
C LYS A 175 11.53 16.06 0.56
N THR A 176 10.69 17.03 0.89
CA THR A 176 11.08 18.44 0.87
C THR A 176 11.92 18.84 2.07
N GLN A 177 11.90 18.03 3.13
CA GLN A 177 12.53 18.32 4.43
C GLN A 177 12.13 19.71 4.99
N GLU A 178 10.87 20.11 4.77
CA GLU A 178 10.34 21.40 5.22
C GLU A 178 10.56 21.63 6.73
N PHE A 179 10.43 20.55 7.52
CA PHE A 179 10.74 20.55 8.96
C PHE A 179 12.15 20.06 9.28
N GLY A 180 12.95 19.71 8.28
CA GLY A 180 14.14 18.87 8.38
C GLY A 180 13.78 17.38 8.29
N PRO A 181 14.76 16.47 8.31
CA PRO A 181 14.48 15.03 8.30
C PRO A 181 13.74 14.60 9.56
N PHE A 182 12.77 13.72 9.41
CA PHE A 182 12.10 13.09 10.56
C PHE A 182 13.04 12.05 11.19
N MET A 183 13.53 12.35 12.40
CA MET A 183 14.54 11.55 13.08
C MET A 183 13.97 10.59 14.13
N LYS A 184 12.81 10.92 14.70
CA LYS A 184 12.12 10.08 15.68
C LYS A 184 10.71 9.83 15.17
N ILE A 185 10.40 8.56 14.93
CA ILE A 185 9.11 8.14 14.42
C ILE A 185 8.50 7.14 15.41
N LYS A 186 7.22 7.29 15.71
CA LYS A 186 6.45 6.31 16.49
C LYS A 186 5.21 5.96 15.71
N SER A 187 4.84 4.70 15.69
CA SER A 187 3.58 4.27 15.07
C SER A 187 2.98 3.08 15.81
N ALA A 188 1.66 3.02 15.82
CA ALA A 188 0.94 1.85 16.30
C ALA A 188 -0.28 1.60 15.43
N ASN A 189 -0.58 0.33 15.16
CA ASN A 189 -1.80 -0.05 14.48
C ASN A 189 -2.29 -1.42 14.93
N GLY A 190 -3.56 -1.50 15.30
CA GLY A 190 -4.17 -2.73 15.76
C GLY A 190 -5.63 -2.56 16.14
N TYR A 191 -6.28 -3.69 16.37
CA TYR A 191 -7.65 -3.77 16.88
C TYR A 191 -7.83 -5.04 17.72
N THR A 192 -8.89 -5.10 18.53
CA THR A 192 -9.17 -6.30 19.33
C THR A 192 -9.85 -7.37 18.50
N LEU A 193 -9.12 -8.45 18.17
CA LEU A 193 -9.65 -9.64 17.51
C LEU A 193 -10.13 -10.65 18.57
N ARG A 194 -11.43 -11.00 18.51
CA ARG A 194 -12.07 -11.86 19.53
C ARG A 194 -12.56 -13.21 19.00
N ARG A 195 -12.41 -13.49 17.71
CA ARG A 195 -12.99 -14.68 17.05
C ARG A 195 -11.99 -15.28 16.06
N LYS A 196 -12.05 -16.60 15.90
CA LYS A 196 -11.30 -17.31 14.86
C LYS A 196 -11.64 -16.74 13.48
N SER A 197 -10.62 -16.56 12.67
CA SER A 197 -10.70 -16.14 11.28
C SER A 197 -9.44 -16.56 10.57
N TRP A 198 -9.42 -16.53 9.25
CA TRP A 198 -8.24 -16.84 8.45
C TRP A 198 -7.02 -15.96 8.82
N ARG A 199 -7.23 -14.80 9.45
CA ARG A 199 -6.16 -13.88 9.90
C ARG A 199 -5.24 -14.43 10.98
N ILE A 200 -5.65 -15.49 11.66
CA ILE A 200 -4.85 -16.17 12.68
C ILE A 200 -4.46 -17.60 12.28
N GLU A 201 -4.72 -17.96 11.03
CA GLU A 201 -4.24 -19.19 10.41
C GLU A 201 -2.96 -18.87 9.62
N LYS A 202 -1.80 -19.29 10.13
CA LYS A 202 -0.49 -18.92 9.56
C LYS A 202 -0.38 -19.21 8.07
N LYS A 203 -0.93 -20.36 7.62
CA LYS A 203 -0.93 -20.74 6.20
C LYS A 203 -1.66 -19.73 5.30
N LEU A 204 -2.72 -19.12 5.78
CA LEU A 204 -3.52 -18.16 5.00
C LEU A 204 -3.08 -16.70 5.20
N ALA A 205 -2.68 -16.34 6.41
CA ALA A 205 -2.34 -14.97 6.76
C ALA A 205 -0.83 -14.63 6.63
N GLY A 206 0.05 -15.64 6.67
CA GLY A 206 1.50 -15.46 6.70
C GLY A 206 2.04 -15.06 8.08
N GLY A 207 1.18 -14.53 8.95
CA GLY A 207 1.47 -14.05 10.30
C GLY A 207 0.20 -13.56 10.98
N GLY A 208 0.33 -12.91 12.10
CA GLY A 208 -0.79 -12.38 12.90
C GLY A 208 -1.01 -10.87 12.68
N ALA A 209 -0.96 -10.12 13.79
CA ALA A 209 -1.18 -8.67 13.77
C ALA A 209 -0.19 -7.90 12.90
N LEU A 210 1.05 -8.38 12.77
CA LEU A 210 2.09 -7.72 11.96
C LEU A 210 1.69 -7.64 10.49
N THR A 211 1.30 -8.76 9.90
CA THR A 211 0.97 -8.85 8.47
C THR A 211 -0.33 -8.15 8.11
N ASP A 212 -1.31 -8.14 9.01
CA ASP A 212 -2.61 -7.49 8.78
C ASP A 212 -2.58 -5.98 9.10
N MET A 213 -2.08 -5.60 10.28
CA MET A 213 -2.14 -4.24 10.81
C MET A 213 -0.78 -3.54 10.86
N GLY A 214 0.29 -4.24 11.25
CA GLY A 214 1.63 -3.68 11.37
C GLY A 214 2.20 -3.19 10.05
N ILE A 215 1.80 -3.79 8.95
CA ILE A 215 2.20 -3.38 7.60
C ILE A 215 1.81 -1.92 7.27
N TYR A 216 0.70 -1.40 7.80
CA TYR A 216 0.35 0.02 7.64
C TYR A 216 1.32 0.94 8.39
N SER A 217 1.74 0.53 9.60
CA SER A 217 2.77 1.25 10.36
C SER A 217 4.12 1.19 9.63
N ILE A 218 4.53 0.04 9.07
CA ILE A 218 5.74 -0.10 8.26
C ILE A 218 5.71 0.87 7.08
N GLN A 219 4.60 0.95 6.34
CA GLN A 219 4.44 1.90 5.24
C GLN A 219 4.55 3.35 5.74
N GLY A 220 3.82 3.69 6.81
CA GLY A 220 3.82 5.05 7.37
C GLY A 220 5.22 5.50 7.83
N VAL A 221 5.98 4.62 8.50
CA VAL A 221 7.34 4.97 8.96
C VAL A 221 8.34 5.07 7.79
N CYS A 222 8.23 4.20 6.77
CA CYS A 222 9.04 4.32 5.57
C CYS A 222 8.71 5.59 4.76
N MET A 223 7.44 6.00 4.70
CA MET A 223 7.03 7.27 4.09
C MET A 223 7.60 8.47 4.86
N ALA A 224 7.60 8.43 6.20
CA ALA A 224 8.14 9.50 7.04
C ALA A 224 9.67 9.59 6.92
N ALA A 225 10.36 8.46 6.89
CA ALA A 225 11.83 8.44 6.76
C ALA A 225 12.32 8.73 5.34
N ASP A 226 11.44 8.64 4.33
CA ASP A 226 11.77 8.65 2.88
C ASP A 226 12.92 7.69 2.55
N ALA A 227 12.97 6.53 3.22
CA ALA A 227 14.06 5.56 3.13
C ALA A 227 13.58 4.16 3.52
N ASN A 228 14.36 3.16 3.12
CA ASN A 228 14.22 1.80 3.65
C ASN A 228 15.05 1.68 4.94
N PRO A 229 14.53 0.99 5.98
CA PRO A 229 15.31 0.73 7.19
C PRO A 229 16.45 -0.23 6.89
N ILE A 230 17.59 -0.07 7.58
CA ILE A 230 18.77 -0.93 7.42
C ILE A 230 18.81 -2.08 8.41
N SER A 231 18.05 -1.97 9.50
CA SER A 231 18.01 -3.02 10.51
C SER A 231 16.72 -2.99 11.31
N VAL A 232 16.44 -4.09 12.01
CA VAL A 232 15.33 -4.24 12.92
C VAL A 232 15.69 -4.99 14.19
N THR A 233 15.08 -4.57 15.30
CA THR A 233 15.02 -5.33 16.56
C THR A 233 13.57 -5.45 16.97
N ALA A 234 13.13 -6.67 17.31
CA ALA A 234 11.72 -6.95 17.60
C ALA A 234 11.55 -7.92 18.74
N LYS A 235 10.40 -7.85 19.39
CA LYS A 235 9.95 -8.83 20.40
C LYS A 235 8.45 -9.08 20.26
N GLU A 236 8.05 -10.34 20.41
CA GLU A 236 6.65 -10.70 20.61
C GLU A 236 6.24 -10.35 22.04
N LEU A 237 5.05 -9.80 22.20
CA LEU A 237 4.47 -9.50 23.52
C LEU A 237 3.73 -10.73 24.06
N PRO A 238 3.58 -10.87 25.39
CA PRO A 238 2.80 -11.95 25.98
C PRO A 238 1.37 -11.98 25.43
N LYS A 239 0.93 -13.17 25.03
CA LYS A 239 -0.43 -13.37 24.52
C LYS A 239 -1.44 -13.30 25.67
N THR A 240 -2.47 -12.48 25.52
CA THR A 240 -3.61 -12.40 26.45
C THR A 240 -4.70 -13.44 26.14
N GLN A 241 -4.66 -14.02 24.93
CA GLN A 241 -5.58 -15.06 24.44
C GLN A 241 -4.78 -16.17 23.72
N PRO A 242 -3.90 -16.92 24.44
CA PRO A 242 -3.01 -17.92 23.83
C PRO A 242 -3.78 -19.05 23.12
N GLU A 243 -4.97 -19.37 23.56
CA GLU A 243 -5.86 -20.37 22.97
C GLU A 243 -6.41 -19.93 21.59
N LEU A 244 -6.47 -18.63 21.31
CA LEU A 244 -6.89 -18.09 20.04
C LEU A 244 -5.70 -17.90 19.07
N PHE A 245 -4.57 -17.42 19.58
CA PHE A 245 -3.37 -17.09 18.81
C PHE A 245 -2.32 -18.21 18.88
N VAL A 246 -2.70 -19.43 18.49
CA VAL A 246 -1.82 -20.62 18.57
C VAL A 246 -0.71 -20.56 17.53
N GLU A 247 -1.03 -20.17 16.29
CA GLU A 247 -0.10 -20.25 15.15
C GLU A 247 0.65 -18.94 14.86
N VAL A 248 0.13 -17.82 15.37
CA VAL A 248 0.62 -16.47 15.03
C VAL A 248 0.76 -15.62 16.27
N GLU A 249 1.49 -14.53 16.19
CA GLU A 249 1.59 -13.53 17.25
C GLU A 249 0.26 -12.77 17.40
N GLN A 250 -0.05 -12.42 18.67
CA GLN A 250 -1.17 -11.54 18.99
C GLN A 250 -0.75 -10.07 18.95
N ALA A 251 0.41 -9.75 19.52
CA ALA A 251 0.98 -8.41 19.52
C ALA A 251 2.50 -8.45 19.57
N LEU A 252 3.12 -7.43 19.05
CA LEU A 252 4.57 -7.28 19.00
C LEU A 252 5.00 -5.82 18.99
N GLU A 253 6.25 -5.59 19.37
CA GLU A 253 6.93 -4.31 19.25
C GLU A 253 8.22 -4.50 18.45
N PHE A 254 8.55 -3.49 17.64
CA PHE A 254 9.80 -3.49 16.91
C PHE A 254 10.35 -2.08 16.72
N ARG A 255 11.68 -2.00 16.59
CA ARG A 255 12.41 -0.80 16.23
C ARG A 255 13.06 -0.98 14.88
N LEU A 256 12.85 -0.02 14.00
CA LEU A 256 13.53 0.11 12.71
C LEU A 256 14.58 1.22 12.81
N GLU A 257 15.76 0.96 12.26
CA GLU A 257 16.84 1.94 12.16
C GLU A 257 17.12 2.25 10.70
N PHE A 258 17.39 3.52 10.39
CA PHE A 258 17.63 4.01 9.04
C PHE A 258 19.06 4.53 8.88
N ALA A 259 19.58 4.50 7.64
CA ALA A 259 20.96 4.88 7.35
C ALA A 259 21.32 6.34 7.73
N ASN A 260 20.30 7.23 7.73
CA ASN A 260 20.45 8.64 8.13
C ASN A 260 20.42 8.84 9.65
N GLY A 261 20.35 7.78 10.46
CA GLY A 261 20.25 7.83 11.91
C GLY A 261 18.82 7.99 12.45
N ALA A 262 17.82 8.08 11.59
CA ALA A 262 16.42 8.06 12.03
C ALA A 262 16.07 6.71 12.66
N VAL A 263 15.15 6.73 13.63
CA VAL A 263 14.64 5.53 14.31
C VAL A 263 13.12 5.56 14.36
N ALA A 264 12.50 4.38 14.20
CA ALA A 264 11.07 4.22 14.33
C ALA A 264 10.73 3.12 15.35
N ASP A 265 9.97 3.49 16.40
CA ASP A 265 9.41 2.55 17.39
C ASP A 265 7.97 2.25 17.00
N VAL A 266 7.66 0.97 16.84
CA VAL A 266 6.37 0.52 16.32
C VAL A 266 5.76 -0.56 17.19
N TRP A 267 4.45 -0.47 17.39
CA TRP A 267 3.62 -1.52 17.99
C TRP A 267 2.57 -2.00 16.97
N SER A 268 2.30 -3.29 16.97
CA SER A 268 1.16 -3.87 16.25
C SER A 268 0.50 -4.96 17.09
N GLY A 269 -0.84 -5.00 17.09
CA GLY A 269 -1.53 -5.96 17.93
C GLY A 269 -3.00 -6.20 17.58
N TYR A 270 -3.48 -7.36 18.02
CA TYR A 270 -4.87 -7.79 18.01
C TYR A 270 -5.50 -7.75 19.42
N ASP A 271 -4.86 -7.05 20.37
CA ASP A 271 -5.28 -6.95 21.77
C ASP A 271 -5.77 -5.55 22.16
N ALA A 272 -5.48 -4.53 21.32
CA ALA A 272 -5.88 -3.15 21.59
C ALA A 272 -6.27 -2.38 20.31
N ASN A 273 -7.24 -1.47 20.44
CA ASN A 273 -7.65 -0.57 19.37
C ASN A 273 -6.73 0.66 19.34
N ARG A 274 -5.62 0.58 18.60
CA ARG A 274 -4.65 1.67 18.41
C ARG A 274 -4.52 1.99 16.92
N ALA A 275 -4.35 3.28 16.59
CA ALA A 275 -3.98 3.72 15.25
C ALA A 275 -3.35 5.10 15.38
N GLU A 276 -2.02 5.19 15.31
CA GLU A 276 -1.28 6.43 15.49
C GLU A 276 0.03 6.41 14.70
N ILE A 277 0.45 7.61 14.27
CA ILE A 277 1.79 7.86 13.76
C ILE A 277 2.23 9.25 14.23
N PHE A 278 3.46 9.36 14.72
CA PHE A 278 4.09 10.62 15.07
C PHE A 278 5.49 10.64 14.50
N ALA A 279 5.78 11.62 13.64
CA ALA A 279 7.09 11.83 13.05
C ALA A 279 7.60 13.20 13.45
N GLU A 280 8.75 13.22 14.14
CA GLU A 280 9.38 14.42 14.73
C GLU A 280 10.65 14.79 13.97
N ALA A 281 10.76 16.06 13.62
CA ALA A 281 11.94 16.69 13.03
C ALA A 281 12.37 17.92 13.85
N ALA A 282 13.54 18.47 13.56
CA ALA A 282 14.09 19.61 14.32
C ALA A 282 13.19 20.87 14.30
N LYS A 283 12.43 21.09 13.22
CA LYS A 283 11.62 22.30 13.00
C LYS A 283 10.12 22.05 13.00
N GLY A 284 9.67 20.84 13.28
CA GLY A 284 8.25 20.53 13.25
C GLY A 284 7.95 19.03 13.33
N TRP A 285 6.69 18.71 13.21
CA TRP A 285 6.20 17.35 13.34
C TRP A 285 5.00 17.10 12.41
N PHE A 286 4.78 15.81 12.11
CA PHE A 286 3.56 15.26 11.53
C PHE A 286 2.94 14.30 12.54
N LYS A 287 1.63 14.42 12.78
CA LYS A 287 0.90 13.59 13.74
C LYS A 287 -0.39 13.07 13.13
N GLY A 288 -0.56 11.76 13.17
CA GLY A 288 -1.81 11.08 12.89
C GLY A 288 -2.29 10.35 14.14
N GLU A 289 -3.55 10.55 14.50
CA GLU A 289 -4.23 9.88 15.59
C GLU A 289 -5.41 9.08 15.01
N ARG A 290 -5.97 8.17 15.80
CA ARG A 290 -7.11 7.37 15.37
C ARG A 290 -8.26 8.25 14.87
N PRO A 291 -8.75 7.99 13.67
CA PRO A 291 -8.44 6.89 12.73
C PRO A 291 -7.43 7.27 11.64
N VAL A 292 -6.09 7.14 11.89
CA VAL A 292 -5.07 7.54 10.90
C VAL A 292 -4.94 6.56 9.72
N PHE A 293 -5.07 5.25 9.98
CA PHE A 293 -4.95 4.21 8.94
C PHE A 293 -6.31 3.68 8.46
N SER A 294 -7.40 4.39 8.73
CA SER A 294 -8.74 4.02 8.30
C SER A 294 -9.01 4.36 6.83
N TYR A 295 -10.15 3.96 6.33
CA TYR A 295 -10.61 4.24 4.97
C TYR A 295 -11.16 5.65 4.81
N ARG A 296 -11.55 6.31 5.90
CA ARG A 296 -12.19 7.63 5.93
C ARG A 296 -12.11 8.28 7.30
N GLY A 297 -12.37 9.58 7.35
CA GLY A 297 -12.44 10.35 8.61
C GLY A 297 -11.08 10.50 9.28
N LEU A 298 -9.99 10.57 8.50
CA LEU A 298 -8.62 10.62 9.03
C LEU A 298 -8.40 11.84 9.93
N ASN A 299 -7.69 11.63 11.03
CA ASN A 299 -7.34 12.67 11.99
C ASN A 299 -5.82 12.92 11.96
N ILE A 300 -5.41 13.85 11.14
CA ILE A 300 -4.00 14.15 10.88
C ILE A 300 -3.76 15.66 11.01
N SER A 301 -2.61 15.99 11.61
CA SER A 301 -2.18 17.37 11.83
C SER A 301 -0.67 17.52 11.63
N THR A 302 -0.24 18.75 11.40
CA THR A 302 1.18 19.14 11.34
C THR A 302 1.43 20.35 12.23
N SER A 303 2.68 20.53 12.65
CA SER A 303 3.07 21.71 13.45
C SER A 303 2.83 23.04 12.72
N ALA A 304 2.91 23.05 11.38
CA ALA A 304 2.75 24.25 10.58
C ALA A 304 1.29 24.61 10.28
N LYS A 305 0.43 23.60 10.06
CA LYS A 305 -0.94 23.82 9.55
C LYS A 305 -2.03 23.44 10.57
N GLY A 306 -1.65 22.83 11.72
CA GLY A 306 -2.64 22.23 12.62
C GLY A 306 -3.33 21.06 11.96
N LYS A 307 -4.63 20.89 12.20
CA LYS A 307 -5.43 19.79 11.59
C LYS A 307 -5.54 19.98 10.09
N LEU A 308 -5.23 18.91 9.36
CA LEU A 308 -5.38 18.89 7.90
C LEU A 308 -6.82 18.53 7.51
N ASP A 309 -7.31 19.12 6.42
CA ASP A 309 -8.58 18.79 5.81
C ASP A 309 -8.43 18.75 4.28
N PHE A 310 -8.55 17.54 3.71
CA PHE A 310 -8.51 17.32 2.26
C PHE A 310 -9.89 16.92 1.70
N GLY A 311 -10.96 17.16 2.48
CA GLY A 311 -12.33 16.85 2.08
C GLY A 311 -12.67 15.36 2.10
N ILE A 312 -13.78 15.01 1.45
CA ILE A 312 -14.30 13.64 1.38
C ILE A 312 -13.79 12.96 0.10
N PHE A 313 -13.20 11.79 0.23
CA PHE A 313 -12.72 10.98 -0.88
C PHE A 313 -12.72 9.49 -0.50
N ARG A 314 -12.66 8.62 -1.51
CA ARG A 314 -12.46 7.17 -1.31
C ARG A 314 -11.04 6.79 -1.71
N GLN A 315 -10.26 6.31 -0.77
CA GLN A 315 -8.88 5.86 -1.01
C GLN A 315 -8.83 4.75 -2.07
N GLN A 316 -9.78 3.80 -2.02
CA GLN A 316 -9.86 2.68 -2.94
C GLN A 316 -10.15 3.13 -4.38
N GLN A 317 -11.06 4.10 -4.57
CA GLN A 317 -11.34 4.70 -5.88
C GLN A 317 -10.09 5.38 -6.43
N ARG A 318 -9.43 6.24 -5.64
CA ARG A 318 -8.20 6.94 -6.04
C ARG A 318 -7.08 5.96 -6.38
N HIS A 319 -6.92 4.90 -5.60
CA HIS A 319 -5.93 3.84 -5.83
C HIS A 319 -6.19 3.14 -7.17
N MET A 320 -7.40 2.62 -7.39
CA MET A 320 -7.72 1.89 -8.62
C MET A 320 -7.62 2.78 -9.86
N ASP A 321 -8.12 4.01 -9.80
CA ASP A 321 -8.01 4.98 -10.90
C ASP A 321 -6.55 5.36 -11.19
N GLY A 322 -5.75 5.62 -10.16
CA GLY A 322 -4.33 5.98 -10.30
C GLY A 322 -3.49 4.84 -10.88
N VAL A 323 -3.71 3.61 -10.41
CA VAL A 323 -3.02 2.43 -10.95
C VAL A 323 -3.43 2.18 -12.40
N ALA A 324 -4.71 2.25 -12.72
CA ALA A 324 -5.19 2.05 -14.10
C ALA A 324 -4.65 3.12 -15.06
N GLN A 325 -4.62 4.37 -14.63
CA GLN A 325 -4.02 5.44 -15.41
C GLN A 325 -2.54 5.19 -15.70
N ALA A 326 -1.77 4.78 -14.66
CA ALA A 326 -0.36 4.45 -14.82
C ALA A 326 -0.16 3.23 -15.74
N PHE A 327 -1.00 2.20 -15.64
CA PHE A 327 -0.93 1.02 -16.51
C PHE A 327 -1.21 1.39 -17.98
N ARG A 328 -2.23 2.22 -18.22
CA ARG A 328 -2.58 2.70 -19.56
C ARG A 328 -1.48 3.54 -20.19
N ASN A 329 -0.90 4.45 -19.42
CA ASN A 329 0.09 5.41 -19.90
C ASN A 329 1.52 4.84 -19.94
N GLY A 330 1.74 3.62 -19.45
CA GLY A 330 3.06 3.05 -19.35
C GLY A 330 3.95 3.73 -18.28
N THR A 331 3.37 4.58 -17.41
CA THR A 331 4.11 5.25 -16.33
C THR A 331 4.24 4.37 -15.09
N GLU A 332 5.20 4.68 -14.23
CA GLU A 332 5.42 3.94 -13.00
C GLU A 332 4.31 4.23 -11.96
N VAL A 333 3.96 3.22 -11.17
CA VAL A 333 3.07 3.36 -10.01
C VAL A 333 3.88 3.54 -8.73
N THR A 334 3.34 4.24 -7.75
CA THR A 334 4.01 4.43 -6.44
C THR A 334 3.98 3.19 -5.56
N CYS A 335 3.11 2.23 -5.86
CA CYS A 335 2.89 0.98 -5.10
C CYS A 335 3.30 -0.24 -5.94
N THR A 336 4.56 -0.29 -6.37
CA THR A 336 5.10 -1.38 -7.21
C THR A 336 5.24 -2.69 -6.43
N GLY A 337 5.49 -3.79 -7.14
CA GLY A 337 5.86 -5.07 -6.53
C GLY A 337 7.11 -4.97 -5.66
N GLU A 338 8.09 -4.14 -6.05
CA GLU A 338 9.31 -3.89 -5.30
C GLU A 338 9.03 -3.22 -3.94
N VAL A 339 8.06 -2.31 -3.87
CA VAL A 339 7.59 -1.74 -2.59
C VAL A 339 6.92 -2.83 -1.72
N GLY A 340 6.13 -3.71 -2.33
CA GLY A 340 5.55 -4.86 -1.63
C GLY A 340 6.61 -5.82 -1.09
N ARG A 341 7.62 -6.13 -1.90
CA ARG A 341 8.77 -6.96 -1.51
C ARG A 341 9.56 -6.33 -0.35
N ARG A 342 9.82 -5.02 -0.42
CA ARG A 342 10.48 -4.28 0.68
C ARG A 342 9.78 -4.51 2.01
N ASP A 343 8.45 -4.37 2.04
CA ASP A 343 7.68 -4.55 3.26
C ASP A 343 7.76 -6.00 3.77
N MET A 344 7.79 -6.99 2.86
CA MET A 344 7.99 -8.39 3.25
C MET A 344 9.40 -8.67 3.75
N VAL A 345 10.45 -8.05 3.21
CA VAL A 345 11.82 -8.12 3.77
C VAL A 345 11.85 -7.59 5.21
N ILE A 346 11.15 -6.49 5.48
CA ILE A 346 11.05 -5.94 6.84
C ILE A 346 10.29 -6.91 7.76
N ILE A 347 9.16 -7.46 7.30
CA ILE A 347 8.36 -8.44 8.06
C ILE A 347 9.16 -9.71 8.36
N ASP A 348 9.86 -10.27 7.37
CA ASP A 348 10.72 -11.44 7.53
C ASP A 348 11.84 -11.15 8.56
N GLY A 349 12.46 -9.96 8.49
CA GLY A 349 13.45 -9.50 9.45
C GLY A 349 12.90 -9.32 10.88
N ILE A 350 11.67 -8.84 11.03
CA ILE A 350 10.98 -8.75 12.33
C ILE A 350 10.81 -10.14 12.94
N TYR A 351 10.29 -11.11 12.18
CA TYR A 351 10.12 -12.48 12.67
C TYR A 351 11.46 -13.14 12.97
N GLU A 352 12.49 -12.90 12.16
CA GLU A 352 13.85 -13.38 12.44
C GLU A 352 14.42 -12.79 13.75
N SER A 353 14.21 -11.49 13.99
CA SER A 353 14.61 -10.83 15.22
C SER A 353 13.89 -11.40 16.44
N ILE A 354 12.59 -11.66 16.36
CA ILE A 354 11.81 -12.31 17.43
C ILE A 354 12.37 -13.71 17.72
N ARG A 355 12.62 -14.50 16.67
CA ARG A 355 13.12 -15.87 16.79
C ARG A 355 14.52 -15.96 17.39
N THR A 356 15.38 -15.02 17.08
CA THR A 356 16.80 -15.04 17.50
C THR A 356 17.09 -14.21 18.76
N GLY A 357 16.21 -13.29 19.11
CA GLY A 357 16.43 -12.28 20.15
C GLY A 357 17.49 -11.24 19.77
N LYS A 358 17.89 -11.15 18.50
CA LYS A 358 18.99 -10.29 18.02
C LYS A 358 18.49 -9.22 17.05
N ARG A 359 19.29 -8.15 16.91
CA ARG A 359 19.17 -7.19 15.82
C ARG A 359 19.47 -7.89 14.48
N VAL A 360 18.65 -7.64 13.48
CA VAL A 360 18.75 -8.21 12.12
C VAL A 360 19.02 -7.10 11.12
N GLU A 361 20.03 -7.29 10.27
CA GLU A 361 20.31 -6.41 9.12
C GLU A 361 19.33 -6.74 7.99
N LEU A 362 18.73 -5.70 7.39
CA LEU A 362 17.77 -5.84 6.30
C LEU A 362 18.47 -5.68 4.95
N LYS A 363 18.33 -6.69 4.09
CA LYS A 363 18.93 -6.73 2.74
C LYS A 363 17.84 -6.73 1.69
N TYR A 364 17.86 -5.78 0.77
CA TYR A 364 16.83 -5.59 -0.27
C TYR A 364 17.27 -6.06 -1.66
N SER A 365 18.51 -6.54 -1.79
CA SER A 365 19.07 -7.13 -3.01
C SER A 365 18.65 -8.58 -3.19
#